data_18b9781e961d6c6e6ca8daf17e860226
#
_entry.id   18b9781e961d6c6e6ca8daf17e860226
#
_cell.length_a   1.000
_cell.length_b   1.000
_cell.length_c   1.000
_cell.angle_alpha   90.00
_cell.angle_beta   90.00
_cell.angle_gamma   90.00
#
_symmetry.space_group_name_H-M   'P 1'
#
loop_
_entity.id
_entity.type
_entity.pdbx_description
1 polymer ?
#
loop_
_entity_poly.entity_id
_entity_poly.type
_entity_poly.pdbx_seq_one_letter_code
_entity_poly.pdbx_strand_id
1 'polypeptide(L)'
;MSAVTAGRLVLMAGLALSTGACASGPLARVLDSRPPEVIEQERLARMMERARAAVPATPDLAQPTTMAGTKVWRSAVGAKGLRVLVGTESRALWLMRDTVVVFRAPVAVGMEEGFTYNGKRYDFTTPVGRRRVQAKGTDPLWVPPDWHYFEVAVQRGLEVVQLRKGQRITLGDDTRLEVRGEDVGRVNQFGNFWPFTPGTEIIFDGRVYIPPFGTKQRQIPEILGTHKLEMGDGYLIHGTNQDTSIGDAVSHGCVRMYNDDVARLFELVPVGTPIFVF
;
A
#
# COMPACT_ATOMS: atom_id res chain seq x y z
N MET A 1 14.51 19.29 74.57
CA MET A 1 15.27 18.39 73.68
C MET A 1 14.25 17.81 72.71
N SER A 2 14.24 18.32 71.51
CA SER A 2 13.18 18.18 70.52
C SER A 2 13.31 16.91 69.69
N ALA A 3 12.24 16.16 69.56
CA ALA A 3 12.11 15.07 68.60
C ALA A 3 11.25 15.56 67.41
N VAL A 4 11.81 15.52 66.23
CA VAL A 4 11.15 15.88 64.96
C VAL A 4 10.48 14.63 64.41
N THR A 5 9.15 14.70 64.25
CA THR A 5 8.32 13.64 63.66
C THR A 5 8.24 13.86 62.14
N ALA A 6 8.70 12.92 61.36
CA ALA A 6 8.55 12.91 59.91
C ALA A 6 7.16 12.38 59.50
N GLY A 7 6.36 13.23 58.87
CA GLY A 7 5.08 12.87 58.28
C GLY A 7 5.23 12.12 56.95
N ARG A 8 4.62 10.94 56.87
CA ARG A 8 4.48 10.20 55.61
C ARG A 8 3.30 10.76 54.83
N LEU A 9 3.58 11.25 53.63
CA LEU A 9 2.56 11.63 52.67
C LEU A 9 2.08 10.37 51.90
N VAL A 10 0.86 9.97 52.10
CA VAL A 10 0.20 8.89 51.32
C VAL A 10 -0.39 9.50 50.06
N LEU A 11 0.16 9.15 48.91
CA LEU A 11 -0.39 9.52 47.60
C LEU A 11 -1.47 8.50 47.24
N MET A 12 -2.73 8.92 47.28
CA MET A 12 -3.85 8.15 46.75
C MET A 12 -3.85 8.30 45.23
N ALA A 13 -3.56 7.21 44.50
CA ALA A 13 -3.74 7.12 43.07
C ALA A 13 -5.23 6.91 42.75
N GLY A 14 -5.90 7.94 42.30
CA GLY A 14 -7.25 7.86 41.76
C GLY A 14 -7.26 7.14 40.41
N LEU A 15 -7.90 5.98 40.34
CA LEU A 15 -8.15 5.23 39.13
C LEU A 15 -9.29 5.90 38.34
N ALA A 16 -9.00 6.71 37.36
CA ALA A 16 -10.02 7.23 36.45
C ALA A 16 -10.29 6.18 35.36
N LEU A 17 -11.44 5.54 35.45
CA LEU A 17 -12.03 4.73 34.40
C LEU A 17 -12.45 5.68 33.26
N SER A 18 -11.63 5.82 32.24
CA SER A 18 -12.04 6.47 30.98
C SER A 18 -12.75 5.44 30.10
N THR A 19 -14.06 5.60 29.98
CA THR A 19 -14.88 4.95 28.96
C THR A 19 -14.41 5.45 27.58
N GLY A 20 -13.64 4.64 26.88
CA GLY A 20 -13.19 4.93 25.52
C GLY A 20 -14.37 4.86 24.55
N ALA A 21 -14.87 6.01 24.14
CA ALA A 21 -15.70 6.11 22.95
C ALA A 21 -14.80 5.89 21.73
N CYS A 22 -15.04 4.83 20.96
CA CYS A 22 -14.45 4.62 19.66
C CYS A 22 -14.95 5.71 18.71
N ALA A 23 -14.18 6.78 18.57
CA ALA A 23 -14.36 7.76 17.50
C ALA A 23 -13.63 7.25 16.26
N SER A 24 -14.35 6.63 15.33
CA SER A 24 -13.91 6.42 13.95
C SER A 24 -13.92 7.75 13.20
N GLY A 25 -12.89 8.55 13.42
CA GLY A 25 -12.60 9.73 12.63
C GLY A 25 -11.81 9.35 11.38
N PRO A 26 -11.87 10.16 10.28
CA PRO A 26 -11.01 9.98 9.13
C PRO A 26 -9.56 9.94 9.61
N LEU A 27 -8.73 9.10 8.96
CA LEU A 27 -7.29 9.02 9.21
C LEU A 27 -6.70 10.43 9.11
N ALA A 28 -6.70 11.14 10.23
CA ALA A 28 -6.01 12.41 10.34
C ALA A 28 -4.55 12.11 9.99
N ARG A 29 -4.04 12.73 8.93
CA ARG A 29 -2.60 12.82 8.72
C ARG A 29 -2.00 13.27 10.04
N VAL A 30 -1.35 12.37 10.75
CA VAL A 30 -0.44 12.77 11.81
C VAL A 30 0.68 13.49 11.08
N LEU A 31 0.54 14.79 10.95
CA LEU A 31 1.63 15.65 10.51
C LEU A 31 2.74 15.39 11.52
N ASP A 32 3.84 14.83 11.03
CA ASP A 32 5.02 14.62 11.86
C ASP A 32 5.45 15.99 12.41
N SER A 33 5.23 16.18 13.70
CA SER A 33 5.50 17.46 14.37
C SER A 33 6.99 17.70 14.64
N ARG A 34 7.85 16.76 14.20
CA ARG A 34 9.30 16.89 14.33
C ARG A 34 9.84 17.96 13.36
N PRO A 35 10.91 18.67 13.75
CA PRO A 35 11.56 19.61 12.85
C PRO A 35 11.98 18.93 11.53
N PRO A 36 11.84 19.59 10.37
CA PRO A 36 12.24 19.03 9.07
C PRO A 36 13.67 18.50 9.03
N GLU A 37 14.57 19.15 9.76
CA GLU A 37 15.98 18.73 9.90
C GLU A 37 16.13 17.37 10.58
N VAL A 38 15.31 17.08 11.58
CA VAL A 38 15.33 15.80 12.31
C VAL A 38 14.81 14.68 11.40
N ILE A 39 13.76 14.96 10.64
CA ILE A 39 13.18 14.01 9.67
C ILE A 39 14.22 13.69 8.59
N GLU A 40 14.92 14.69 8.07
CA GLU A 40 15.95 14.50 7.04
C GLU A 40 17.18 13.80 7.58
N GLN A 41 17.63 14.10 8.81
CA GLN A 41 18.72 13.38 9.46
C GLN A 41 18.40 11.91 9.70
N GLU A 42 17.19 11.58 10.14
CA GLU A 42 16.76 10.19 10.29
C GLU A 42 16.61 9.47 8.94
N ARG A 43 16.17 10.20 7.91
CA ARG A 43 16.13 9.69 6.54
C ARG A 43 17.53 9.36 6.03
N LEU A 44 18.45 10.28 6.22
CA LEU A 44 19.85 10.10 5.82
C LEU A 44 20.51 8.96 6.62
N ALA A 45 20.26 8.87 7.94
CA ALA A 45 20.77 7.79 8.77
C ALA A 45 20.25 6.43 8.32
N ARG A 46 18.95 6.33 8.02
CA ARG A 46 18.34 5.12 7.44
C ARG A 46 18.90 4.77 6.06
N MET A 47 19.15 5.77 5.22
CA MET A 47 19.81 5.55 3.91
C MET A 47 21.25 5.04 4.09
N MET A 48 22.00 5.58 5.04
CA MET A 48 23.38 5.13 5.34
C MET A 48 23.41 3.74 5.97
N GLU A 49 22.47 3.41 6.83
CA GLU A 49 22.33 2.07 7.41
C GLU A 49 21.95 1.03 6.34
N ARG A 50 21.07 1.38 5.42
CA ARG A 50 20.73 0.57 4.24
C ARG A 50 21.90 0.41 3.29
N ALA A 51 22.67 1.47 3.06
CA ALA A 51 23.89 1.39 2.24
C ALA A 51 24.96 0.51 2.91
N ARG A 52 25.01 0.45 4.24
CA ARG A 52 25.88 -0.48 5.00
C ARG A 52 25.36 -1.91 5.05
N ALA A 53 24.03 -2.11 5.07
CA ALA A 53 23.41 -3.41 4.83
C ALA A 53 23.52 -3.85 3.36
N ALA A 54 24.16 -3.05 2.52
CA ALA A 54 24.33 -3.26 1.11
C ALA A 54 25.23 -4.44 0.82
N VAL A 55 24.61 -5.40 0.13
CA VAL A 55 25.21 -6.43 -0.74
C VAL A 55 26.26 -7.28 -0.04
N PRO A 56 25.86 -8.43 0.54
CA PRO A 56 26.83 -9.50 0.80
C PRO A 56 27.55 -9.87 -0.51
N ALA A 57 28.82 -10.16 -0.42
CA ALA A 57 29.65 -10.56 -1.56
C ALA A 57 29.14 -11.81 -2.29
N THR A 58 28.26 -12.55 -1.67
CA THR A 58 27.48 -13.65 -2.26
C THR A 58 25.99 -13.28 -2.16
N PRO A 59 25.23 -13.38 -3.28
CA PRO A 59 23.80 -13.14 -3.24
C PRO A 59 23.16 -14.18 -2.32
N ASP A 60 22.56 -13.72 -1.22
CA ASP A 60 21.70 -14.56 -0.37
C ASP A 60 20.36 -14.73 -1.11
N LEU A 61 20.43 -15.47 -2.22
CA LEU A 61 19.28 -15.90 -2.99
C LEU A 61 18.78 -17.20 -2.38
N ALA A 62 18.12 -17.08 -1.21
CA ALA A 62 17.55 -18.25 -0.55
C ALA A 62 16.60 -18.97 -1.53
N GLN A 63 16.79 -20.30 -1.63
CA GLN A 63 15.91 -21.12 -2.43
C GLN A 63 14.53 -21.16 -1.77
N PRO A 64 13.43 -20.90 -2.52
CA PRO A 64 12.08 -20.96 -1.98
C PRO A 64 11.70 -22.40 -1.60
N THR A 65 10.79 -22.52 -0.64
CA THR A 65 10.34 -23.81 -0.12
C THR A 65 9.30 -24.47 -1.02
N THR A 66 8.54 -23.69 -1.78
CA THR A 66 7.50 -24.21 -2.68
C THR A 66 8.08 -24.78 -3.98
N MET A 67 7.45 -25.83 -4.53
CA MET A 67 7.87 -26.41 -5.82
C MET A 67 7.76 -25.41 -6.98
N ALA A 68 6.70 -24.61 -7.00
CA ALA A 68 6.50 -23.58 -8.03
C ALA A 68 7.60 -22.51 -7.95
N GLY A 69 7.87 -21.98 -6.76
CA GLY A 69 8.94 -21.04 -6.51
C GLY A 69 10.30 -21.58 -6.89
N THR A 70 10.62 -22.82 -6.47
CA THR A 70 11.89 -23.49 -6.81
C THR A 70 12.10 -23.61 -8.32
N LYS A 71 11.06 -23.92 -9.10
CA LYS A 71 11.15 -23.99 -10.57
C LYS A 71 11.50 -22.64 -11.18
N VAL A 72 10.83 -21.58 -10.73
CA VAL A 72 11.09 -20.21 -11.20
C VAL A 72 12.47 -19.74 -10.75
N TRP A 73 12.85 -19.98 -9.50
CA TRP A 73 14.16 -19.64 -8.94
C TRP A 73 15.31 -20.27 -9.74
N ARG A 74 15.25 -21.57 -10.05
CA ARG A 74 16.26 -22.25 -10.89
C ARG A 74 16.37 -21.59 -12.27
N SER A 75 15.24 -21.23 -12.87
CA SER A 75 15.22 -20.51 -14.16
C SER A 75 15.83 -19.11 -14.03
N ALA A 76 15.57 -18.41 -12.93
CA ALA A 76 16.09 -17.07 -12.66
C ALA A 76 17.60 -17.08 -12.45
N VAL A 77 18.11 -18.02 -11.63
CA VAL A 77 19.55 -18.13 -11.32
C VAL A 77 20.36 -18.53 -12.58
N GLY A 78 19.82 -19.43 -13.40
CA GLY A 78 20.48 -19.87 -14.65
C GLY A 78 20.37 -18.90 -15.81
N ALA A 79 19.52 -17.87 -15.72
CA ALA A 79 19.35 -16.88 -16.80
C ALA A 79 20.56 -15.94 -16.88
N LYS A 80 20.81 -15.44 -18.12
CA LYS A 80 21.83 -14.42 -18.39
C LYS A 80 21.20 -13.07 -18.67
N GLY A 81 22.01 -12.02 -18.62
CA GLY A 81 21.60 -10.65 -18.88
C GLY A 81 20.93 -10.00 -17.66
N LEU A 82 20.41 -8.80 -17.90
CA LEU A 82 19.74 -8.01 -16.86
C LEU A 82 18.36 -8.60 -16.54
N ARG A 83 18.07 -8.81 -15.27
CA ARG A 83 16.78 -9.33 -14.78
C ARG A 83 16.50 -8.95 -13.36
N VAL A 84 15.22 -8.81 -13.03
CA VAL A 84 14.71 -8.59 -11.67
C VAL A 84 14.29 -9.94 -11.08
N LEU A 85 14.66 -10.19 -9.84
CA LEU A 85 14.26 -11.33 -9.04
C LEU A 85 13.48 -10.83 -7.83
N VAL A 86 12.34 -11.44 -7.52
CA VAL A 86 11.53 -11.14 -6.34
C VAL A 86 11.31 -12.43 -5.58
N GLY A 87 11.89 -12.52 -4.39
CA GLY A 87 11.66 -13.61 -3.46
C GLY A 87 10.50 -13.26 -2.52
N THR A 88 9.39 -13.98 -2.63
CA THR A 88 8.21 -13.71 -1.80
C THR A 88 8.42 -14.15 -0.36
N GLU A 89 9.06 -15.28 -0.13
CA GLU A 89 9.40 -15.78 1.21
C GLU A 89 10.51 -14.96 1.88
N SER A 90 11.54 -14.57 1.11
CA SER A 90 12.65 -13.75 1.59
C SER A 90 12.34 -12.25 1.68
N ARG A 91 11.21 -11.81 1.09
CA ARG A 91 10.77 -10.42 1.06
C ARG A 91 11.87 -9.46 0.58
N ALA A 92 12.55 -9.89 -0.48
CA ALA A 92 13.65 -9.14 -1.07
C ALA A 92 13.57 -9.14 -2.58
N LEU A 93 14.07 -8.06 -3.18
CA LEU A 93 14.21 -7.90 -4.61
C LEU A 93 15.69 -7.77 -4.96
N TRP A 94 16.10 -8.44 -6.03
CA TRP A 94 17.44 -8.33 -6.60
C TRP A 94 17.35 -7.91 -8.06
N LEU A 95 18.22 -7.01 -8.47
CA LEU A 95 18.53 -6.77 -9.88
C LEU A 95 19.86 -7.48 -10.16
N MET A 96 19.83 -8.44 -11.06
CA MET A 96 21.02 -9.19 -11.46
C MET A 96 21.41 -8.90 -12.91
N ARG A 97 22.72 -8.85 -13.17
CA ARG A 97 23.31 -8.94 -14.50
C ARG A 97 24.24 -10.14 -14.53
N ASP A 98 23.86 -11.16 -15.30
CA ASP A 98 24.55 -12.45 -15.32
C ASP A 98 24.61 -13.05 -13.90
N THR A 99 25.79 -13.22 -13.33
CA THR A 99 25.98 -13.74 -11.96
C THR A 99 26.14 -12.65 -10.91
N VAL A 100 26.13 -11.36 -11.31
CA VAL A 100 26.40 -10.25 -10.40
C VAL A 100 25.10 -9.62 -9.94
N VAL A 101 24.96 -9.43 -8.63
CA VAL A 101 23.89 -8.59 -8.03
C VAL A 101 24.28 -7.12 -8.23
N VAL A 102 23.49 -6.39 -9.00
CA VAL A 102 23.70 -4.96 -9.30
C VAL A 102 22.99 -4.08 -8.27
N PHE A 103 21.84 -4.57 -7.75
CA PHE A 103 21.03 -3.85 -6.79
C PHE A 103 20.23 -4.87 -5.94
N ARG A 104 20.01 -4.53 -4.67
CA ARG A 104 19.16 -5.30 -3.75
C ARG A 104 18.37 -4.34 -2.88
N ALA A 105 17.11 -4.69 -2.58
CA ALA A 105 16.27 -3.96 -1.64
C ALA A 105 15.31 -4.89 -0.91
N PRO A 106 14.91 -4.57 0.32
CA PRO A 106 13.80 -5.23 0.99
C PRO A 106 12.49 -4.79 0.31
N VAL A 107 11.49 -5.68 0.32
CA VAL A 107 10.19 -5.40 -0.28
C VAL A 107 9.06 -5.89 0.62
N ALA A 108 7.85 -5.30 0.45
CA ALA A 108 6.64 -5.96 0.90
C ALA A 108 5.99 -6.67 -0.28
N VAL A 109 5.37 -7.81 0.02
CA VAL A 109 4.72 -8.68 -0.95
C VAL A 109 3.25 -8.88 -0.61
N GLY A 110 2.53 -9.59 -1.48
CA GLY A 110 1.13 -9.94 -1.28
C GLY A 110 0.90 -10.74 0.00
N MET A 111 -0.18 -10.42 0.71
CA MET A 111 -0.62 -11.23 1.84
C MET A 111 -1.09 -12.60 1.34
N GLU A 112 -0.92 -13.63 2.16
CA GLU A 112 -1.37 -14.99 1.83
C GLU A 112 -2.89 -15.18 2.00
N GLU A 113 -3.54 -14.18 2.56
CA GLU A 113 -4.96 -14.16 2.80
C GLU A 113 -5.70 -13.43 1.68
N GLY A 114 -6.97 -13.75 1.56
CA GLY A 114 -7.88 -13.10 0.63
C GLY A 114 -9.29 -13.12 1.21
N PHE A 115 -10.26 -12.59 0.48
CA PHE A 115 -11.66 -12.60 0.92
C PHE A 115 -12.59 -13.15 -0.17
N THR A 116 -13.83 -13.45 0.21
CA THR A 116 -14.87 -13.89 -0.71
C THR A 116 -15.99 -12.86 -0.74
N TYR A 117 -16.40 -12.45 -1.93
CA TYR A 117 -17.54 -11.56 -2.14
C TYR A 117 -18.43 -12.11 -3.25
N ASN A 118 -19.74 -12.25 -2.98
CA ASN A 118 -20.72 -12.80 -3.92
C ASN A 118 -20.27 -14.14 -4.57
N GLY A 119 -19.70 -15.05 -3.76
CA GLY A 119 -19.22 -16.35 -4.21
C GLY A 119 -17.90 -16.34 -4.98
N LYS A 120 -17.33 -15.18 -5.29
CA LYS A 120 -16.02 -15.05 -5.94
C LYS A 120 -14.94 -14.84 -4.90
N ARG A 121 -13.89 -15.67 -4.95
CA ARG A 121 -12.69 -15.50 -4.14
C ARG A 121 -11.76 -14.47 -4.78
N TYR A 122 -11.21 -13.60 -3.95
CA TYR A 122 -10.15 -12.65 -4.27
C TYR A 122 -8.91 -13.07 -3.49
N ASP A 123 -7.83 -13.37 -4.20
CA ASP A 123 -6.55 -13.79 -3.66
C ASP A 123 -5.55 -12.66 -3.82
N PHE A 124 -4.77 -12.42 -2.78
CA PHE A 124 -3.83 -11.30 -2.74
C PHE A 124 -2.36 -11.74 -2.69
N THR A 125 -2.09 -13.00 -2.97
CA THR A 125 -0.71 -13.47 -3.09
C THR A 125 0.01 -12.78 -4.25
N THR A 126 1.30 -12.49 -4.08
CA THR A 126 2.13 -12.07 -5.22
C THR A 126 2.32 -13.26 -6.14
N PRO A 127 1.87 -13.18 -7.40
CA PRO A 127 1.83 -14.36 -8.25
C PRO A 127 3.23 -14.82 -8.68
N VAL A 128 3.57 -16.05 -8.28
CA VAL A 128 4.81 -16.73 -8.65
C VAL A 128 4.84 -16.99 -10.16
N GLY A 129 5.96 -16.69 -10.79
CA GLY A 129 6.12 -16.91 -12.23
C GLY A 129 7.14 -15.99 -12.89
N ARG A 130 7.21 -16.13 -14.23
CA ARG A 130 8.02 -15.26 -15.07
C ARG A 130 7.17 -14.17 -15.68
N ARG A 131 7.59 -12.92 -15.49
CA ARG A 131 6.97 -11.71 -16.01
C ARG A 131 8.00 -10.85 -16.74
N ARG A 132 7.61 -9.66 -17.14
CA ARG A 132 8.53 -8.62 -17.66
C ARG A 132 8.00 -7.24 -17.32
N VAL A 133 8.88 -6.26 -17.27
CA VAL A 133 8.50 -4.86 -17.18
C VAL A 133 7.77 -4.46 -18.46
N GLN A 134 6.48 -4.13 -18.36
CA GLN A 134 5.64 -3.74 -19.51
C GLN A 134 5.65 -2.24 -19.72
N ALA A 135 5.60 -1.47 -18.64
CA ALA A 135 5.62 -0.02 -18.63
C ALA A 135 6.23 0.51 -17.34
N LYS A 136 6.56 1.79 -17.34
CA LYS A 136 7.12 2.52 -16.19
C LYS A 136 6.40 3.86 -16.05
N GLY A 137 6.27 4.39 -14.84
CA GLY A 137 5.67 5.70 -14.60
C GLY A 137 6.15 6.34 -13.31
N THR A 138 6.13 7.67 -13.30
CA THR A 138 6.43 8.52 -12.14
C THR A 138 5.14 9.11 -11.59
N ASP A 139 5.12 9.42 -10.29
CA ASP A 139 3.98 10.00 -9.57
C ASP A 139 2.63 9.31 -9.90
N PRO A 140 2.58 7.98 -9.78
CA PRO A 140 1.42 7.23 -10.23
C PRO A 140 0.23 7.44 -9.30
N LEU A 141 -0.94 7.69 -9.88
CA LEU A 141 -2.20 7.63 -9.17
C LEU A 141 -2.67 6.18 -9.07
N TRP A 142 -3.09 5.77 -7.89
CA TRP A 142 -3.77 4.50 -7.75
C TRP A 142 -5.23 4.65 -8.12
N VAL A 143 -5.68 3.83 -9.05
CA VAL A 143 -7.10 3.71 -9.44
C VAL A 143 -7.62 2.40 -8.86
N PRO A 144 -8.33 2.44 -7.69
CA PRO A 144 -8.80 1.22 -7.04
C PRO A 144 -9.66 0.37 -7.98
N PRO A 145 -9.37 -0.92 -8.15
CA PRO A 145 -10.30 -1.85 -8.80
C PRO A 145 -11.52 -2.09 -7.91
N ASP A 146 -12.59 -2.66 -8.47
CA ASP A 146 -13.85 -2.87 -7.73
C ASP A 146 -13.68 -3.74 -6.48
N TRP A 147 -12.77 -4.70 -6.49
CA TRP A 147 -12.52 -5.56 -5.33
C TRP A 147 -12.11 -4.79 -4.07
N HIS A 148 -11.48 -3.63 -4.18
CA HIS A 148 -11.15 -2.76 -3.05
C HIS A 148 -12.41 -2.35 -2.27
N TYR A 149 -13.47 -1.96 -2.99
CA TYR A 149 -14.75 -1.59 -2.37
C TYR A 149 -15.52 -2.82 -1.84
N PHE A 150 -15.35 -3.98 -2.48
CA PHE A 150 -15.91 -5.24 -1.99
C PHE A 150 -15.26 -5.66 -0.67
N GLU A 151 -13.94 -5.47 -0.55
CA GLU A 151 -13.20 -5.71 0.69
C GLU A 151 -13.71 -4.80 1.81
N VAL A 152 -13.82 -3.48 1.55
CA VAL A 152 -14.41 -2.52 2.50
C VAL A 152 -15.82 -2.92 2.91
N ALA A 153 -16.63 -3.36 1.96
CA ALA A 153 -18.00 -3.81 2.24
C ALA A 153 -18.03 -5.03 3.16
N VAL A 154 -17.19 -6.04 2.90
CA VAL A 154 -17.08 -7.25 3.73
C VAL A 154 -16.60 -6.91 5.13
N GLN A 155 -15.57 -6.08 5.25
CA GLN A 155 -14.98 -5.70 6.55
C GLN A 155 -15.96 -4.91 7.43
N ARG A 156 -16.85 -4.11 6.83
CA ARG A 156 -17.77 -3.21 7.56
C ARG A 156 -19.23 -3.64 7.52
N GLY A 157 -19.56 -4.75 6.88
CA GLY A 157 -20.95 -5.23 6.76
C GLY A 157 -21.83 -4.30 5.92
N LEU A 158 -21.27 -3.72 4.82
CA LEU A 158 -21.96 -2.78 3.94
C LEU A 158 -22.48 -3.45 2.67
N GLU A 159 -23.55 -2.89 2.09
CA GLU A 159 -23.94 -3.21 0.72
C GLU A 159 -23.08 -2.42 -0.28
N VAL A 160 -22.86 -2.99 -1.46
CA VAL A 160 -22.11 -2.32 -2.54
C VAL A 160 -23.05 -1.76 -3.58
N VAL A 161 -22.88 -0.50 -3.94
CA VAL A 161 -23.60 0.17 -5.01
C VAL A 161 -22.62 0.75 -6.02
N GLN A 162 -22.70 0.27 -7.27
CA GLN A 162 -21.90 0.81 -8.36
C GLN A 162 -22.55 2.08 -8.92
N LEU A 163 -21.85 3.20 -8.86
CA LEU A 163 -22.31 4.44 -9.47
C LEU A 163 -22.09 4.45 -10.98
N ARG A 164 -22.98 5.12 -11.70
CA ARG A 164 -22.87 5.34 -13.16
C ARG A 164 -22.80 6.83 -13.45
N LYS A 165 -22.16 7.20 -14.54
CA LYS A 165 -22.13 8.60 -15.01
C LYS A 165 -23.55 9.13 -15.22
N GLY A 166 -23.83 10.33 -14.71
CA GLY A 166 -25.15 10.96 -14.75
C GLY A 166 -26.18 10.39 -13.76
N GLN A 167 -25.82 9.39 -12.96
CA GLN A 167 -26.73 8.83 -11.97
C GLN A 167 -26.96 9.78 -10.80
N ARG A 168 -28.19 9.73 -10.26
CA ARG A 168 -28.62 10.45 -9.06
C ARG A 168 -29.24 9.44 -8.10
N ILE A 169 -28.84 9.47 -6.85
CA ILE A 169 -29.36 8.60 -5.78
C ILE A 169 -29.77 9.48 -4.62
N THR A 170 -31.04 9.43 -4.21
CA THR A 170 -31.50 10.07 -2.97
C THR A 170 -30.98 9.30 -1.77
N LEU A 171 -30.41 9.98 -0.81
CA LEU A 171 -29.92 9.45 0.46
C LEU A 171 -30.98 9.58 1.56
N GLY A 172 -30.81 8.87 2.66
CA GLY A 172 -31.76 8.87 3.77
C GLY A 172 -31.92 10.22 4.49
N ASP A 173 -31.04 11.18 4.20
CA ASP A 173 -31.07 12.54 4.73
C ASP A 173 -31.60 13.60 3.74
N ASP A 174 -32.33 13.17 2.74
CA ASP A 174 -32.94 14.00 1.67
C ASP A 174 -31.93 14.74 0.76
N THR A 175 -30.64 14.48 0.92
CA THR A 175 -29.63 14.90 -0.05
C THR A 175 -29.49 13.89 -1.17
N ARG A 176 -28.75 14.23 -2.22
CA ARG A 176 -28.55 13.34 -3.36
C ARG A 176 -27.06 13.12 -3.62
N LEU A 177 -26.72 11.89 -3.94
CA LEU A 177 -25.43 11.54 -4.51
C LEU A 177 -25.55 11.67 -6.04
N GLU A 178 -24.66 12.43 -6.66
CA GLU A 178 -24.65 12.65 -8.11
C GLU A 178 -23.25 12.47 -8.70
N VAL A 179 -23.22 11.97 -9.94
CA VAL A 179 -22.02 11.91 -10.77
C VAL A 179 -22.12 12.95 -11.86
N ARG A 180 -21.32 14.04 -11.76
CA ARG A 180 -21.29 15.16 -12.70
C ARG A 180 -19.93 15.22 -13.40
N GLY A 181 -19.88 14.85 -14.69
CA GLY A 181 -18.61 14.80 -15.43
C GLY A 181 -17.60 13.87 -14.80
N GLU A 182 -16.50 14.42 -14.33
CA GLU A 182 -15.42 13.68 -13.63
C GLU A 182 -15.54 13.72 -12.11
N ASP A 183 -16.59 14.30 -11.56
CA ASP A 183 -16.78 14.44 -10.13
C ASP A 183 -17.95 13.59 -9.61
N VAL A 184 -17.75 12.95 -8.47
CA VAL A 184 -18.81 12.40 -7.63
C VAL A 184 -18.96 13.30 -6.42
N GLY A 185 -20.17 13.71 -6.14
CA GLY A 185 -20.43 14.64 -5.06
C GLY A 185 -21.84 14.53 -4.50
N ARG A 186 -22.08 15.32 -3.50
CA ARG A 186 -23.35 15.43 -2.78
C ARG A 186 -24.10 16.70 -3.18
N VAL A 187 -25.39 16.62 -3.32
CA VAL A 187 -26.26 17.73 -3.65
C VAL A 187 -27.29 17.91 -2.54
N ASN A 188 -27.41 19.15 -2.04
CA ASN A 188 -28.43 19.50 -1.05
C ASN A 188 -29.78 19.78 -1.70
N GLN A 189 -30.79 20.07 -0.87
CA GLN A 189 -32.15 20.43 -1.31
C GLN A 189 -32.20 21.69 -2.19
N PHE A 190 -31.21 22.59 -2.10
CA PHE A 190 -31.13 23.81 -2.91
C PHE A 190 -30.39 23.60 -4.25
N GLY A 191 -29.92 22.37 -4.54
CA GLY A 191 -29.22 22.03 -5.78
C GLY A 191 -27.72 22.34 -5.78
N ASN A 192 -27.15 22.78 -4.68
CA ASN A 192 -25.72 23.01 -4.54
C ASN A 192 -24.98 21.66 -4.53
N PHE A 193 -23.93 21.55 -5.35
CA PHE A 193 -23.11 20.37 -5.51
C PHE A 193 -21.74 20.53 -4.82
N TRP A 194 -21.37 19.56 -4.00
CA TRP A 194 -20.06 19.49 -3.37
C TRP A 194 -19.39 18.16 -3.76
N PRO A 195 -18.30 18.18 -4.53
CA PRO A 195 -17.54 16.99 -4.86
C PRO A 195 -16.85 16.43 -3.60
N PHE A 196 -16.79 15.11 -3.51
CA PHE A 196 -15.99 14.46 -2.49
C PHE A 196 -14.50 14.63 -2.79
N THR A 197 -13.69 14.63 -1.75
CA THR A 197 -12.23 14.60 -1.89
C THR A 197 -11.80 13.30 -2.58
N PRO A 198 -10.89 13.33 -3.55
CA PRO A 198 -10.31 12.14 -4.16
C PRO A 198 -9.79 11.16 -3.11
N GLY A 199 -10.05 9.87 -3.30
CA GLY A 199 -9.65 8.81 -2.38
C GLY A 199 -10.49 8.68 -1.10
N THR A 200 -11.56 9.50 -0.94
CA THR A 200 -12.51 9.33 0.17
C THR A 200 -13.49 8.20 -0.15
N GLU A 201 -13.67 7.29 0.79
CA GLU A 201 -14.73 6.28 0.71
C GLU A 201 -16.10 6.95 0.81
N ILE A 202 -16.96 6.67 -0.15
CA ILE A 202 -18.32 7.22 -0.18
C ILE A 202 -19.26 6.22 0.47
N ILE A 203 -19.60 6.46 1.74
CA ILE A 203 -20.43 5.55 2.55
C ILE A 203 -21.64 6.32 3.10
N PHE A 204 -22.84 5.86 2.76
CA PHE A 204 -24.12 6.38 3.25
C PHE A 204 -25.12 5.24 3.39
N ASP A 205 -26.03 5.32 4.34
CA ASP A 205 -27.17 4.43 4.50
C ASP A 205 -26.80 2.92 4.51
N GLY A 206 -25.68 2.57 5.15
CA GLY A 206 -25.18 1.19 5.19
C GLY A 206 -24.61 0.68 3.84
N ARG A 207 -24.30 1.58 2.92
CA ARG A 207 -23.78 1.26 1.58
C ARG A 207 -22.46 1.94 1.30
N VAL A 208 -21.55 1.21 0.64
CA VAL A 208 -20.36 1.78 0.00
C VAL A 208 -20.63 1.98 -1.48
N TYR A 209 -20.37 3.18 -1.97
CA TYR A 209 -20.61 3.57 -3.35
C TYR A 209 -19.31 3.56 -4.14
N ILE A 210 -19.27 2.78 -5.23
CA ILE A 210 -18.09 2.71 -6.11
C ILE A 210 -18.17 3.83 -7.15
N PRO A 211 -17.22 4.79 -7.14
CA PRO A 211 -17.15 5.83 -8.16
C PRO A 211 -16.88 5.22 -9.55
N PRO A 212 -17.43 5.74 -10.63
CA PRO A 212 -17.11 5.29 -11.98
C PRO A 212 -15.64 5.50 -12.32
N PHE A 213 -15.08 4.64 -13.18
CA PHE A 213 -13.78 4.88 -13.77
C PHE A 213 -13.72 6.23 -14.49
N GLY A 214 -12.61 6.94 -14.34
CA GLY A 214 -12.41 8.27 -14.92
C GLY A 214 -13.00 9.39 -14.07
N THR A 215 -13.50 9.12 -12.86
CA THR A 215 -13.81 10.18 -11.88
C THR A 215 -12.61 10.42 -10.96
N LYS A 216 -12.47 11.66 -10.49
CA LYS A 216 -11.41 12.07 -9.56
C LYS A 216 -11.48 11.31 -8.24
N GLN A 217 -12.70 11.00 -7.77
CA GLN A 217 -12.94 10.29 -6.52
C GLN A 217 -12.46 8.83 -6.56
N ARG A 218 -12.21 8.28 -7.77
CA ARG A 218 -11.61 6.96 -7.96
C ARG A 218 -10.10 7.02 -8.18
N GLN A 219 -9.45 8.12 -7.84
CA GLN A 219 -8.01 8.30 -7.96
C GLN A 219 -7.43 8.61 -6.58
N ILE A 220 -6.48 7.79 -6.14
CA ILE A 220 -5.83 7.98 -4.83
C ILE A 220 -4.35 8.28 -5.08
N PRO A 221 -3.90 9.49 -4.74
CA PRO A 221 -2.50 9.86 -4.85
C PRO A 221 -1.65 9.22 -3.75
N GLU A 222 -0.36 9.16 -3.95
CA GLU A 222 0.68 8.78 -2.98
C GLU A 222 0.71 7.29 -2.56
N ILE A 223 -0.37 6.51 -2.76
CA ILE A 223 -0.44 5.09 -2.38
C ILE A 223 0.65 4.26 -3.06
N LEU A 224 0.93 4.57 -4.33
CA LEU A 224 1.93 3.86 -5.12
C LEU A 224 3.33 4.49 -5.02
N GLY A 225 3.52 5.47 -4.12
CA GLY A 225 4.78 6.18 -3.98
C GLY A 225 5.18 6.97 -5.23
N THR A 226 6.49 7.18 -5.40
CA THR A 226 7.04 8.07 -6.43
C THR A 226 7.18 7.42 -7.81
N HIS A 227 7.34 6.09 -7.89
CA HIS A 227 7.60 5.38 -9.15
C HIS A 227 6.89 4.03 -9.17
N LYS A 228 6.55 3.57 -10.38
CA LYS A 228 6.04 2.22 -10.61
C LYS A 228 6.69 1.56 -11.82
N LEU A 229 6.78 0.22 -11.77
CA LEU A 229 7.08 -0.66 -12.91
C LEU A 229 5.91 -1.65 -13.03
N GLU A 230 5.31 -1.75 -14.20
CA GLU A 230 4.17 -2.64 -14.46
C GLU A 230 4.66 -4.02 -14.84
N MET A 231 4.14 -5.05 -14.18
CA MET A 231 4.50 -6.46 -14.39
C MET A 231 3.47 -7.24 -15.21
N GLY A 232 2.38 -6.59 -15.63
CA GLY A 232 1.23 -7.23 -16.27
C GLY A 232 0.16 -7.68 -15.29
N ASP A 233 -1.04 -7.95 -15.81
CA ASP A 233 -2.22 -8.41 -15.06
C ASP A 233 -2.61 -7.50 -13.87
N GLY A 234 -2.26 -6.20 -13.96
CA GLY A 234 -2.50 -5.23 -12.88
C GLY A 234 -1.50 -5.26 -11.72
N TYR A 235 -0.49 -6.14 -11.75
CA TYR A 235 0.56 -6.19 -10.74
C TYR A 235 1.68 -5.20 -11.01
N LEU A 236 2.17 -4.60 -9.93
CA LEU A 236 3.18 -3.55 -9.97
C LEU A 236 4.35 -3.87 -9.02
N ILE A 237 5.53 -3.36 -9.38
CA ILE A 237 6.57 -3.00 -8.41
C ILE A 237 6.47 -1.49 -8.26
N HIS A 238 6.29 -0.97 -7.03
CA HIS A 238 6.02 0.45 -6.82
C HIS A 238 6.54 0.93 -5.47
N GLY A 239 6.63 2.24 -5.30
CA GLY A 239 6.91 2.86 -4.02
C GLY A 239 5.75 2.75 -3.04
N THR A 240 5.88 3.38 -1.88
CA THR A 240 4.80 3.40 -0.88
C THR A 240 4.88 4.65 -0.02
N ASN A 241 3.74 5.06 0.51
CA ASN A 241 3.63 6.03 1.61
C ASN A 241 3.60 5.35 3.00
N GLN A 242 3.72 4.01 3.04
CA GLN A 242 3.70 3.20 4.25
C GLN A 242 5.02 2.43 4.40
N ASP A 243 6.09 3.14 4.73
CA ASP A 243 7.45 2.59 4.86
C ASP A 243 7.53 1.42 5.85
N THR A 244 6.70 1.44 6.89
CA THR A 244 6.64 0.38 7.91
C THR A 244 6.15 -0.95 7.36
N SER A 245 5.52 -0.97 6.18
CA SER A 245 5.06 -2.20 5.53
C SER A 245 6.18 -2.99 4.85
N ILE A 246 7.35 -2.38 4.64
CA ILE A 246 8.46 -3.03 3.94
C ILE A 246 9.08 -4.13 4.80
N GLY A 247 9.20 -5.32 4.24
CA GLY A 247 9.61 -6.54 4.94
C GLY A 247 8.45 -7.46 5.31
N ASP A 248 7.20 -7.06 5.07
CA ASP A 248 6.00 -7.81 5.43
C ASP A 248 5.21 -8.33 4.22
N ALA A 249 4.31 -9.29 4.47
CA ALA A 249 3.35 -9.80 3.50
C ALA A 249 1.99 -9.12 3.74
N VAL A 250 1.83 -7.90 3.23
CA VAL A 250 0.67 -7.03 3.54
C VAL A 250 0.09 -6.30 2.32
N SER A 251 0.61 -6.55 1.13
CA SER A 251 0.05 -5.96 -0.09
C SER A 251 -1.08 -6.81 -0.67
N HIS A 252 -1.80 -6.27 -1.63
CA HIS A 252 -2.80 -6.99 -2.41
C HIS A 252 -2.21 -7.63 -3.69
N GLY A 253 -0.98 -8.13 -3.59
CA GLY A 253 -0.28 -8.82 -4.67
C GLY A 253 0.82 -8.02 -5.36
N CYS A 254 0.82 -6.69 -5.25
CA CYS A 254 1.92 -5.86 -5.74
C CYS A 254 3.17 -5.98 -4.85
N VAL A 255 4.32 -5.62 -5.40
CA VAL A 255 5.59 -5.57 -4.69
C VAL A 255 5.84 -4.12 -4.28
N ARG A 256 5.84 -3.83 -2.96
CA ARG A 256 6.12 -2.49 -2.45
C ARG A 256 7.59 -2.33 -2.13
N MET A 257 8.13 -1.17 -2.43
CA MET A 257 9.51 -0.78 -2.12
C MET A 257 9.53 0.57 -1.41
N TYR A 258 10.63 0.88 -0.74
CA TYR A 258 10.89 2.28 -0.36
C TYR A 258 10.97 3.16 -1.60
N ASN A 259 10.54 4.42 -1.48
CA ASN A 259 10.52 5.36 -2.61
C ASN A 259 11.89 5.57 -3.25
N ASP A 260 12.95 5.66 -2.45
CA ASP A 260 14.32 5.80 -2.97
C ASP A 260 14.80 4.54 -3.70
N ASP A 261 14.43 3.37 -3.20
CA ASP A 261 14.81 2.08 -3.82
C ASP A 261 14.09 1.86 -5.15
N VAL A 262 12.78 2.15 -5.22
CA VAL A 262 12.04 2.02 -6.47
C VAL A 262 12.48 3.06 -7.51
N ALA A 263 12.83 4.28 -7.09
CA ALA A 263 13.37 5.30 -7.99
C ALA A 263 14.69 4.83 -8.60
N ARG A 264 15.59 4.25 -7.79
CA ARG A 264 16.84 3.68 -8.28
C ARG A 264 16.62 2.48 -9.20
N LEU A 265 15.70 1.58 -8.84
CA LEU A 265 15.34 0.44 -9.68
C LEU A 265 14.76 0.92 -11.01
N PHE A 266 13.92 1.95 -10.98
CA PHE A 266 13.30 2.57 -12.15
C PHE A 266 14.35 3.06 -13.16
N GLU A 267 15.43 3.68 -12.71
CA GLU A 267 16.53 4.12 -13.59
C GLU A 267 17.30 2.95 -14.19
N LEU A 268 17.57 1.92 -13.41
CA LEU A 268 18.42 0.78 -13.79
C LEU A 268 17.73 -0.23 -14.71
N VAL A 269 16.38 -0.28 -14.70
CA VAL A 269 15.61 -1.34 -15.35
C VAL A 269 14.87 -0.83 -16.58
N PRO A 270 15.26 -1.21 -17.79
CA PRO A 270 14.52 -0.91 -19.02
C PRO A 270 13.17 -1.66 -19.08
N VAL A 271 12.24 -1.09 -19.87
CA VAL A 271 11.04 -1.83 -20.31
C VAL A 271 11.47 -3.09 -21.07
N GLY A 272 10.75 -4.19 -20.85
CA GLY A 272 11.08 -5.50 -21.41
C GLY A 272 11.97 -6.37 -20.53
N THR A 273 12.61 -5.80 -19.47
CA THR A 273 13.44 -6.57 -18.54
C THR A 273 12.65 -7.73 -17.93
N PRO A 274 13.18 -8.97 -17.96
CA PRO A 274 12.56 -10.12 -17.33
C PRO A 274 12.44 -9.95 -15.82
N ILE A 275 11.32 -10.39 -15.26
CA ILE A 275 11.06 -10.45 -13.81
C ILE A 275 10.75 -11.90 -13.45
N PHE A 276 11.37 -12.40 -12.41
CA PHE A 276 11.14 -13.73 -11.85
C PHE A 276 10.63 -13.57 -10.42
N VAL A 277 9.41 -14.02 -10.16
CA VAL A 277 8.78 -14.01 -8.83
C VAL A 277 8.75 -15.46 -8.31
N PHE A 278 9.34 -15.72 -7.13
CA PHE A 278 9.45 -17.07 -6.54
C PHE A 278 9.29 -17.05 -5.03
#